data_ab79f8c8fe36188bdf9c107a4ae93f9f
#
_entry.id   ab79f8c8fe36188bdf9c107a4ae93f9f
#
_cell.length_a   1.000
_cell.length_b   1.000
_cell.length_c   1.000
_cell.angle_alpha   90.00
_cell.angle_beta   90.00
_cell.angle_gamma   90.00
#
_symmetry.space_group_name_H-M   'P 1'
#
loop_
_entity.id
_entity.type
_entity.pdbx_description
1 polymer ?
#
loop_
_entity_poly.entity_id
_entity_poly.type
_entity_poly.pdbx_seq_one_letter_code
_entity_poly.pdbx_strand_id
1 'polypeptide(L)'
;MSESVAEPHTSNHKWIIGVSLASALAAGIVGFLIYSAVCPCERTPGGFLFGAAADGPVDDWSFANEVPLCQLQIYAGIRPHSINLNCMSTPAGELYLSCSVCEQKYWAARVDANEHAVMRLDGVTYPVVLNRVEEATRMDAAWNARITKLQSFGGGPYNPTPDPNARRPDHWWTFHVTSRS
;
A
#
# COMPACT_ATOMS: atom_id res chain seq x y z
N MET A 1 54.67 54.40 3.05
CA MET A 1 53.29 54.11 2.59
C MET A 1 53.24 52.63 2.33
N SER A 2 52.72 51.81 3.32
CA SER A 2 52.49 50.37 3.14
C SER A 2 50.99 50.16 2.90
N GLU A 3 50.68 49.69 1.76
CA GLU A 3 49.34 49.34 1.33
C GLU A 3 49.04 47.92 1.85
N SER A 4 48.13 47.82 2.79
CA SER A 4 47.62 46.53 3.29
C SER A 4 46.60 46.00 2.29
N VAL A 5 46.99 44.98 1.55
CA VAL A 5 46.07 44.21 0.70
C VAL A 5 45.21 43.32 1.56
N ALA A 6 43.94 43.61 1.63
CA ALA A 6 42.94 42.77 2.28
C ALA A 6 42.75 41.46 1.52
N GLU A 7 43.03 40.33 2.12
CA GLU A 7 42.72 39.00 1.56
C GLU A 7 41.20 38.76 1.49
N PRO A 8 40.68 38.23 0.38
CA PRO A 8 39.24 38.00 0.26
C PRO A 8 38.79 36.81 1.14
N HIS A 9 37.78 37.07 1.93
CA HIS A 9 37.07 36.15 2.85
C HIS A 9 36.26 35.08 2.09
N THR A 10 36.89 34.22 1.28
CA THR A 10 36.22 33.20 0.45
C THR A 10 35.94 31.86 1.16
N SER A 11 36.49 31.64 2.35
CA SER A 11 36.39 30.37 3.08
C SER A 11 34.98 30.11 3.67
N ASN A 12 34.32 31.11 4.19
CA ASN A 12 33.05 30.95 4.91
C ASN A 12 31.86 30.64 3.97
N HIS A 13 31.89 31.08 2.73
CA HIS A 13 30.79 30.89 1.80
C HIS A 13 30.62 29.42 1.36
N LYS A 14 31.72 28.73 1.12
CA LYS A 14 31.69 27.29 0.75
C LYS A 14 31.16 26.43 1.92
N TRP A 15 31.52 26.76 3.15
CA TRP A 15 31.06 26.06 4.34
C TRP A 15 29.56 26.28 4.57
N ILE A 16 29.07 27.52 4.41
CA ILE A 16 27.64 27.85 4.53
C ILE A 16 26.82 27.10 3.48
N ILE A 17 27.27 27.06 2.22
CA ILE A 17 26.61 26.30 1.15
C ILE A 17 26.56 24.80 1.48
N GLY A 18 27.69 24.24 1.97
CA GLY A 18 27.73 22.81 2.35
C GLY A 18 26.77 22.47 3.48
N VAL A 19 26.71 23.29 4.52
CA VAL A 19 25.76 23.10 5.64
C VAL A 19 24.30 23.22 5.18
N SER A 20 24.02 24.22 4.34
CA SER A 20 22.65 24.42 3.81
C SER A 20 22.19 23.25 2.95
N LEU A 21 23.05 22.69 2.09
CA LEU A 21 22.74 21.51 1.30
C LEU A 21 22.53 20.25 2.15
N ALA A 22 23.38 20.04 3.15
CA ALA A 22 23.25 18.92 4.08
C ALA A 22 21.94 18.99 4.89
N SER A 23 21.58 20.19 5.36
CA SER A 23 20.33 20.41 6.09
C SER A 23 19.10 20.20 5.20
N ALA A 24 19.12 20.66 3.96
CA ALA A 24 18.04 20.44 3.01
C ALA A 24 17.85 18.95 2.67
N LEU A 25 18.96 18.22 2.50
CA LEU A 25 18.93 16.77 2.26
C LEU A 25 18.36 16.02 3.47
N ALA A 26 18.82 16.35 4.69
CA ALA A 26 18.32 15.76 5.92
C ALA A 26 16.82 16.02 6.11
N ALA A 27 16.36 17.23 5.87
CA ALA A 27 14.94 17.59 5.92
C ALA A 27 14.11 16.81 4.88
N GLY A 28 14.64 16.63 3.67
CA GLY A 28 14.01 15.83 2.62
C GLY A 28 13.87 14.35 3.00
N ILE A 29 14.91 13.75 3.59
CA ILE A 29 14.90 12.37 4.07
C ILE A 29 13.87 12.20 5.19
N VAL A 30 13.88 13.10 6.19
CA VAL A 30 12.92 13.07 7.30
C VAL A 30 11.49 13.22 6.79
N GLY A 31 11.23 14.17 5.88
CA GLY A 31 9.93 14.35 5.25
C GLY A 31 9.46 13.11 4.50
N PHE A 32 10.35 12.46 3.75
CA PHE A 32 10.05 11.20 3.05
C PHE A 32 9.74 10.05 4.02
N LEU A 33 10.49 9.92 5.12
CA LEU A 33 10.25 8.90 6.13
C LEU A 33 8.90 9.11 6.84
N ILE A 34 8.57 10.35 7.19
CA ILE A 34 7.26 10.69 7.78
C ILE A 34 6.14 10.37 6.79
N TYR A 35 6.27 10.79 5.53
CA TYR A 35 5.31 10.47 4.48
C TYR A 35 5.11 8.96 4.34
N SER A 36 6.20 8.18 4.28
CA SER A 36 6.14 6.72 4.17
C SER A 36 5.52 6.05 5.40
N ALA A 37 5.70 6.62 6.60
CA ALA A 37 5.13 6.08 7.83
C ALA A 37 3.62 6.36 7.97
N VAL A 38 3.16 7.51 7.47
CA VAL A 38 1.77 7.97 7.59
C VAL A 38 0.89 7.47 6.45
N CYS A 39 1.42 7.47 5.21
CA CYS A 39 0.70 7.00 4.03
C CYS A 39 0.92 5.48 3.78
N PRO A 40 -0.01 4.79 3.08
CA PRO A 40 -1.00 5.33 2.15
C PRO A 40 -2.15 6.08 2.84
N CYS A 41 -2.44 7.28 2.33
CA CYS A 41 -3.46 8.19 2.87
C CYS A 41 -4.60 8.30 1.87
N GLU A 42 -5.78 7.82 2.22
CA GLU A 42 -6.94 7.79 1.31
C GLU A 42 -6.58 7.20 -0.07
N ARG A 43 -6.42 8.06 -1.08
CA ARG A 43 -6.04 7.69 -2.46
C ARG A 43 -4.57 7.95 -2.80
N THR A 44 -3.84 8.60 -1.91
CA THR A 44 -2.42 8.90 -2.12
C THR A 44 -1.59 7.67 -1.77
N PRO A 45 -0.81 7.12 -2.72
CA PRO A 45 0.08 6.00 -2.43
C PRO A 45 1.13 6.37 -1.40
N GLY A 46 1.56 5.39 -0.62
CA GLY A 46 2.69 5.50 0.29
C GLY A 46 3.93 4.76 -0.20
N GLY A 47 4.92 4.66 0.66
CA GLY A 47 6.14 3.87 0.49
C GLY A 47 6.09 2.58 1.30
N PHE A 48 6.94 2.50 2.33
CA PHE A 48 6.98 1.34 3.23
C PHE A 48 5.79 1.32 4.19
N LEU A 49 5.24 0.14 4.43
CA LEU A 49 4.28 -0.08 5.52
C LEU A 49 5.05 -0.46 6.79
N PHE A 50 4.85 0.33 7.84
CA PHE A 50 5.38 0.07 9.17
C PHE A 50 4.23 -0.38 10.09
N GLY A 51 4.52 -1.29 11.01
CA GLY A 51 3.54 -1.80 11.99
C GLY A 51 4.17 -2.89 12.85
N ALA A 52 3.41 -3.37 13.83
CA ALA A 52 3.79 -4.57 14.55
C ALA A 52 3.85 -5.75 13.56
N ALA A 53 4.86 -6.60 13.67
CA ALA A 53 4.91 -7.81 12.86
C ALA A 53 3.90 -8.84 13.39
N ALA A 54 3.23 -9.56 12.51
CA ALA A 54 2.43 -10.70 12.91
C ALA A 54 3.30 -11.80 13.53
N ASP A 55 2.77 -12.50 14.52
CA ASP A 55 3.49 -13.56 15.25
C ASP A 55 3.80 -14.79 14.39
N GLY A 56 3.14 -14.96 13.25
CA GLY A 56 3.35 -16.08 12.33
C GLY A 56 2.41 -16.04 11.13
N PRO A 57 2.43 -17.09 10.30
CA PRO A 57 1.52 -17.23 9.17
C PRO A 57 0.06 -17.26 9.63
N VAL A 58 -0.82 -16.76 8.79
CA VAL A 58 -2.27 -16.70 9.01
C VAL A 58 -2.98 -17.64 8.06
N ASP A 59 -3.76 -18.56 8.59
CA ASP A 59 -4.58 -19.50 7.82
C ASP A 59 -6.02 -19.03 7.68
N ASP A 60 -6.54 -18.33 8.68
CA ASP A 60 -7.90 -17.76 8.69
C ASP A 60 -7.85 -16.23 8.74
N TRP A 61 -8.28 -15.61 7.66
CA TRP A 61 -8.31 -14.15 7.49
C TRP A 61 -9.68 -13.52 7.80
N SER A 62 -10.56 -14.20 8.52
CA SER A 62 -11.92 -13.70 8.81
C SER A 62 -11.93 -12.31 9.44
N PHE A 63 -10.93 -12.00 10.28
CA PHE A 63 -10.74 -10.68 10.89
C PHE A 63 -10.53 -9.55 9.89
N ALA A 64 -10.14 -9.86 8.66
CA ALA A 64 -10.02 -8.83 7.61
C ALA A 64 -11.37 -8.19 7.25
N ASN A 65 -12.47 -8.85 7.57
CA ASN A 65 -13.82 -8.30 7.38
C ASN A 65 -14.24 -7.31 8.48
N GLU A 66 -13.45 -7.17 9.55
CA GLU A 66 -13.73 -6.26 10.65
C GLU A 66 -13.12 -4.86 10.44
N VAL A 67 -12.23 -4.72 9.46
CA VAL A 67 -11.60 -3.44 9.12
C VAL A 67 -12.14 -2.89 7.79
N PRO A 68 -12.35 -1.57 7.64
CA PRO A 68 -12.92 -1.00 6.42
C PRO A 68 -12.02 -1.19 5.20
N LEU A 69 -10.72 -1.02 5.36
CA LEU A 69 -9.70 -1.13 4.30
C LEU A 69 -8.45 -1.82 4.83
N CYS A 70 -7.76 -2.51 3.93
CA CYS A 70 -6.41 -2.99 4.15
C CYS A 70 -5.43 -2.10 3.40
N GLN A 71 -4.18 -2.17 3.81
CA GLN A 71 -3.08 -1.52 3.11
C GLN A 71 -2.18 -2.61 2.51
N LEU A 72 -1.80 -2.43 1.27
CA LEU A 72 -0.94 -3.35 0.54
C LEU A 72 0.31 -2.63 0.06
N GLN A 73 1.47 -3.17 0.36
CA GLN A 73 2.76 -2.75 -0.19
C GLN A 73 3.28 -3.82 -1.15
N ILE A 74 3.59 -3.40 -2.36
CA ILE A 74 4.33 -4.18 -3.35
C ILE A 74 5.66 -3.49 -3.66
N TYR A 75 6.55 -4.20 -4.37
CA TYR A 75 7.75 -3.61 -4.92
C TYR A 75 7.58 -3.38 -6.43
N ALA A 76 7.68 -2.13 -6.85
CA ALA A 76 7.75 -1.77 -8.26
C ALA A 76 9.22 -1.57 -8.64
N GLY A 77 9.88 -2.64 -9.00
CA GLY A 77 11.34 -2.71 -9.08
C GLY A 77 11.95 -2.57 -7.68
N ILE A 78 12.79 -1.57 -7.46
CA ILE A 78 13.40 -1.29 -6.14
C ILE A 78 12.54 -0.35 -5.26
N ARG A 79 11.44 0.16 -5.80
CA ARG A 79 10.62 1.17 -5.10
C ARG A 79 9.46 0.52 -4.37
N PRO A 80 9.35 0.67 -3.03
CA PRO A 80 8.14 0.29 -2.31
C PRO A 80 6.98 1.20 -2.73
N HIS A 81 5.82 0.59 -2.92
CA HIS A 81 4.59 1.28 -3.30
C HIS A 81 3.43 0.70 -2.50
N SER A 82 2.81 1.50 -1.68
CA SER A 82 1.69 1.06 -0.84
C SER A 82 0.41 1.82 -1.15
N ILE A 83 -0.70 1.13 -0.99
CA ILE A 83 -2.04 1.61 -1.32
C ILE A 83 -3.07 1.12 -0.30
N ASN A 84 -4.16 1.88 -0.17
CA ASN A 84 -5.38 1.42 0.48
C ASN A 84 -6.27 0.70 -0.52
N LEU A 85 -6.84 -0.43 -0.12
CA LEU A 85 -7.76 -1.18 -0.95
C LEU A 85 -8.74 -2.02 -0.12
N ASN A 86 -9.81 -2.47 -0.77
CA ASN A 86 -10.70 -3.44 -0.16
C ASN A 86 -10.04 -4.81 -0.14
N CYS A 87 -9.96 -5.38 1.04
CA CYS A 87 -9.72 -6.80 1.25
C CYS A 87 -10.98 -7.44 1.83
N MET A 88 -11.22 -8.67 1.49
CA MET A 88 -12.38 -9.41 1.97
C MET A 88 -11.98 -10.86 2.24
N SER A 89 -12.47 -11.42 3.34
CA SER A 89 -12.34 -12.84 3.61
C SER A 89 -13.65 -13.54 3.27
N THR A 90 -13.53 -14.70 2.64
CA THR A 90 -14.66 -15.62 2.42
C THR A 90 -15.05 -16.31 3.74
N PRO A 91 -16.22 -16.96 3.82
CA PRO A 91 -16.56 -17.79 4.98
C PRO A 91 -15.59 -18.94 5.26
N ALA A 92 -14.77 -19.31 4.28
CA ALA A 92 -13.71 -20.31 4.44
C ALA A 92 -12.38 -19.74 4.98
N GLY A 93 -12.34 -18.44 5.34
CA GLY A 93 -11.13 -17.78 5.84
C GLY A 93 -10.14 -17.36 4.76
N GLU A 94 -10.43 -17.58 3.47
CA GLU A 94 -9.55 -17.18 2.38
C GLU A 94 -9.61 -15.67 2.13
N LEU A 95 -8.44 -15.03 2.01
CA LEU A 95 -8.33 -13.59 1.78
C LEU A 95 -8.24 -13.26 0.30
N TYR A 96 -9.02 -12.27 -0.11
CA TYR A 96 -9.02 -11.76 -1.47
C TYR A 96 -8.92 -10.23 -1.52
N LEU A 97 -8.34 -9.74 -2.62
CA LEU A 97 -8.36 -8.34 -3.03
C LEU A 97 -9.06 -8.24 -4.37
N SER A 98 -9.75 -7.13 -4.60
CA SER A 98 -10.35 -6.88 -5.90
C SER A 98 -10.15 -5.44 -6.34
N CYS A 99 -10.04 -5.22 -7.62
CA CYS A 99 -9.99 -3.90 -8.18
C CYS A 99 -10.75 -3.78 -9.51
N SER A 100 -11.34 -2.63 -9.72
CA SER A 100 -11.87 -2.21 -11.00
C SER A 100 -10.80 -1.50 -11.82
N VAL A 101 -10.86 -1.59 -13.15
CA VAL A 101 -9.93 -0.90 -14.07
C VAL A 101 -8.46 -1.17 -13.70
N CYS A 102 -8.15 -2.43 -13.36
CA CYS A 102 -6.86 -2.84 -12.82
C CYS A 102 -5.70 -2.61 -13.78
N GLU A 103 -5.92 -2.74 -15.08
CA GLU A 103 -4.93 -2.48 -16.13
C GLU A 103 -4.33 -1.08 -16.05
N GLN A 104 -5.10 -0.10 -15.58
CA GLN A 104 -4.67 1.28 -15.43
C GLN A 104 -4.09 1.58 -14.04
N LYS A 105 -4.17 0.63 -13.11
CA LYS A 105 -3.64 0.83 -11.75
C LYS A 105 -2.19 0.41 -11.68
N TYR A 106 -1.36 1.35 -11.27
CA TYR A 106 0.10 1.19 -11.17
C TYR A 106 0.52 -0.07 -10.40
N TRP A 107 -0.16 -0.38 -9.31
CA TRP A 107 0.15 -1.55 -8.50
C TRP A 107 -0.29 -2.86 -9.17
N ALA A 108 -1.52 -2.92 -9.70
CA ALA A 108 -2.11 -4.14 -10.22
C ALA A 108 -1.40 -4.66 -11.47
N ALA A 109 -0.93 -3.74 -12.32
CA ALA A 109 -0.15 -4.06 -13.51
C ALA A 109 1.27 -4.59 -13.19
N ARG A 110 1.68 -4.57 -11.90
CA ARG A 110 3.00 -5.02 -11.43
C ARG A 110 2.95 -6.22 -10.50
N VAL A 111 1.76 -6.76 -10.27
CA VAL A 111 1.60 -8.01 -9.52
C VAL A 111 1.78 -9.16 -10.49
N ASP A 112 2.93 -9.82 -10.40
CA ASP A 112 3.22 -11.05 -11.11
C ASP A 112 2.63 -12.28 -10.38
N ALA A 113 2.85 -13.47 -10.93
CA ALA A 113 2.52 -14.71 -10.23
C ALA A 113 3.40 -14.85 -8.98
N ASN A 114 2.81 -15.20 -7.85
CA ASN A 114 3.48 -15.30 -6.55
C ASN A 114 4.17 -14.00 -6.12
N GLU A 115 3.55 -12.85 -6.35
CA GLU A 115 4.10 -11.56 -5.96
C GLU A 115 4.25 -11.46 -4.44
N HIS A 116 5.47 -11.26 -3.98
CA HIS A 116 5.76 -11.03 -2.56
C HIS A 116 5.38 -9.61 -2.17
N ALA A 117 4.54 -9.50 -1.15
CA ALA A 117 4.00 -8.23 -0.68
C ALA A 117 3.98 -8.17 0.86
N VAL A 118 3.66 -7.00 1.38
CA VAL A 118 3.32 -6.80 2.79
C VAL A 118 1.91 -6.24 2.85
N MET A 119 1.07 -6.87 3.65
CA MET A 119 -0.24 -6.33 4.01
C MET A 119 -0.19 -5.71 5.40
N ARG A 120 -0.96 -4.63 5.61
CA ARG A 120 -1.20 -4.09 6.95
C ARG A 120 -2.71 -4.02 7.20
N LEU A 121 -3.13 -4.63 8.31
CA LEU A 121 -4.50 -4.59 8.84
C LEU A 121 -4.40 -4.14 10.31
N ASP A 122 -5.16 -3.13 10.67
CA ASP A 122 -5.22 -2.60 12.04
C ASP A 122 -3.85 -2.43 12.72
N GLY A 123 -2.88 -1.88 11.97
CA GLY A 123 -1.53 -1.62 12.49
C GLY A 123 -0.58 -2.81 12.51
N VAL A 124 -1.05 -4.03 12.21
CA VAL A 124 -0.22 -5.25 12.14
C VAL A 124 0.17 -5.52 10.70
N THR A 125 1.43 -5.85 10.46
CA THR A 125 2.00 -6.17 9.15
C THR A 125 2.17 -7.66 8.96
N TYR A 126 1.74 -8.15 7.80
CA TYR A 126 1.73 -9.56 7.41
C TYR A 126 2.53 -9.73 6.12
N PRO A 127 3.61 -10.52 6.11
CA PRO A 127 4.21 -10.97 4.86
C PRO A 127 3.23 -11.85 4.09
N VAL A 128 2.98 -11.54 2.83
CA VAL A 128 2.00 -12.25 2.01
C VAL A 128 2.50 -12.52 0.60
N VAL A 129 1.83 -13.45 -0.08
CA VAL A 129 1.97 -13.70 -1.51
C VAL A 129 0.64 -13.41 -2.19
N LEU A 130 0.69 -12.71 -3.31
CA LEU A 130 -0.45 -12.41 -4.16
C LEU A 130 -0.44 -13.30 -5.40
N ASN A 131 -1.59 -13.85 -5.72
CA ASN A 131 -1.80 -14.58 -6.97
C ASN A 131 -3.07 -14.08 -7.65
N ARG A 132 -2.99 -13.73 -8.93
CA ARG A 132 -4.17 -13.40 -9.71
C ARG A 132 -5.04 -14.63 -9.88
N VAL A 133 -6.34 -14.47 -9.65
CA VAL A 133 -7.34 -15.53 -9.78
C VAL A 133 -8.09 -15.33 -11.08
N GLU A 134 -8.21 -16.40 -11.89
CA GLU A 134 -8.95 -16.42 -13.15
C GLU A 134 -10.09 -17.45 -13.12
N GLU A 135 -10.15 -18.29 -12.10
CA GLU A 135 -11.22 -19.25 -11.91
C GLU A 135 -12.51 -18.55 -11.49
N ALA A 136 -13.58 -18.74 -12.27
CA ALA A 136 -14.85 -18.04 -12.10
C ALA A 136 -15.46 -18.23 -10.71
N THR A 137 -15.48 -19.47 -10.20
CA THR A 137 -16.06 -19.81 -8.89
C THR A 137 -15.36 -19.07 -7.75
N ARG A 138 -14.03 -19.00 -7.78
CA ARG A 138 -13.25 -18.26 -6.77
C ARG A 138 -13.43 -16.76 -6.90
N MET A 139 -13.49 -16.23 -8.13
CA MET A 139 -13.76 -14.82 -8.36
C MET A 139 -15.15 -14.43 -7.86
N ASP A 140 -16.16 -15.28 -8.05
CA ASP A 140 -17.53 -15.04 -7.58
C ASP A 140 -17.62 -15.17 -6.05
N ALA A 141 -16.91 -16.10 -5.43
CA ALA A 141 -16.82 -16.20 -3.97
C ALA A 141 -16.20 -14.92 -3.37
N ALA A 142 -15.11 -14.43 -3.94
CA ALA A 142 -14.48 -13.17 -3.54
C ALA A 142 -15.41 -11.96 -3.75
N TRP A 143 -16.16 -11.95 -4.85
CA TRP A 143 -17.15 -10.90 -5.13
C TRP A 143 -18.27 -10.88 -4.10
N ASN A 144 -18.83 -12.03 -3.75
CA ASN A 144 -19.86 -12.15 -2.72
C ASN A 144 -19.33 -11.71 -1.35
N ALA A 145 -18.10 -12.08 -0.98
CA ALA A 145 -17.46 -11.60 0.24
C ALA A 145 -17.28 -10.07 0.22
N ARG A 146 -16.93 -9.49 -0.93
CA ARG A 146 -16.86 -8.04 -1.10
C ARG A 146 -18.23 -7.36 -0.89
N ILE A 147 -19.28 -7.90 -1.51
CA ILE A 147 -20.64 -7.37 -1.32
C ILE A 147 -20.99 -7.38 0.16
N THR A 148 -20.81 -8.50 0.84
CA THR A 148 -21.12 -8.65 2.26
C THR A 148 -20.36 -7.61 3.11
N LYS A 149 -19.06 -7.48 2.90
CA LYS A 149 -18.25 -6.49 3.64
C LYS A 149 -18.72 -5.05 3.39
N LEU A 150 -19.04 -4.70 2.16
CA LEU A 150 -19.46 -3.35 1.80
C LEU A 150 -20.88 -3.00 2.24
N GLN A 151 -21.70 -3.95 2.67
CA GLN A 151 -22.95 -3.62 3.38
C GLN A 151 -22.64 -2.93 4.73
N SER A 152 -21.51 -3.27 5.36
CA SER A 152 -21.11 -2.67 6.66
C SER A 152 -20.21 -1.44 6.47
N PHE A 153 -19.32 -1.45 5.47
CA PHE A 153 -18.26 -0.44 5.28
C PHE A 153 -18.38 0.37 3.99
N GLY A 154 -19.43 0.17 3.21
CA GLY A 154 -19.71 0.96 2.01
C GLY A 154 -20.37 2.30 2.32
N GLY A 155 -20.63 3.08 1.27
CA GLY A 155 -21.37 4.34 1.34
C GLY A 155 -20.54 5.59 1.06
N GLY A 156 -19.22 5.48 0.95
CA GLY A 156 -18.37 6.59 0.52
C GLY A 156 -18.31 6.75 -1.01
N PRO A 157 -17.86 7.89 -1.49
CA PRO A 157 -17.81 8.19 -2.95
C PRO A 157 -16.88 7.25 -3.73
N TYR A 158 -15.95 6.61 -3.06
CA TYR A 158 -14.96 5.71 -3.66
C TYR A 158 -15.25 4.23 -3.41
N ASN A 159 -16.21 3.96 -2.54
CA ASN A 159 -16.55 2.62 -2.10
C ASN A 159 -18.05 2.53 -1.83
N PRO A 160 -18.88 2.76 -2.87
CA PRO A 160 -20.32 2.75 -2.71
C PRO A 160 -20.79 1.40 -2.19
N THR A 161 -21.86 1.41 -1.40
CA THR A 161 -22.54 0.18 -1.00
C THR A 161 -23.14 -0.48 -2.25
N PRO A 162 -22.73 -1.70 -2.61
CA PRO A 162 -23.26 -2.37 -3.78
C PRO A 162 -24.69 -2.90 -3.52
N ASP A 163 -25.45 -3.15 -4.60
CA ASP A 163 -26.64 -3.97 -4.49
C ASP A 163 -26.26 -5.37 -3.98
N PRO A 164 -26.99 -5.93 -2.97
CA PRO A 164 -26.71 -7.27 -2.46
C PRO A 164 -26.68 -8.38 -3.52
N ASN A 165 -27.39 -8.19 -4.64
CA ASN A 165 -27.45 -9.13 -5.75
C ASN A 165 -26.59 -8.70 -6.95
N ALA A 166 -25.71 -7.72 -6.78
CA ALA A 166 -24.86 -7.23 -7.86
C ALA A 166 -23.99 -8.36 -8.42
N ARG A 167 -24.03 -8.54 -9.72
CA ARG A 167 -23.13 -9.46 -10.42
C ARG A 167 -21.74 -8.88 -10.51
N ARG A 168 -20.73 -9.74 -10.43
CA ARG A 168 -19.32 -9.32 -10.63
C ARG A 168 -19.14 -8.83 -12.07
N PRO A 169 -18.62 -7.61 -12.27
CA PRO A 169 -18.29 -7.12 -13.60
C PRO A 169 -17.07 -7.87 -14.17
N ASP A 170 -17.11 -8.20 -15.46
CA ASP A 170 -16.06 -9.00 -16.12
C ASP A 170 -14.68 -8.36 -16.12
N HIS A 171 -14.61 -7.02 -16.11
CA HIS A 171 -13.35 -6.26 -16.10
C HIS A 171 -12.67 -6.16 -14.73
N TRP A 172 -13.25 -6.76 -13.67
CA TRP A 172 -12.65 -6.75 -12.34
C TRP A 172 -11.63 -7.88 -12.20
N TRP A 173 -10.48 -7.51 -11.67
CA TRP A 173 -9.46 -8.49 -11.30
C TRP A 173 -9.59 -8.87 -9.83
N THR A 174 -9.31 -10.14 -9.57
CA THR A 174 -9.33 -10.72 -8.22
C THR A 174 -7.94 -11.29 -7.93
N PHE A 175 -7.44 -11.03 -6.74
CA PHE A 175 -6.18 -11.58 -6.25
C PHE A 175 -6.43 -12.39 -4.98
N HIS A 176 -5.93 -13.60 -4.92
CA HIS A 176 -5.87 -14.40 -3.71
C HIS A 176 -4.62 -14.02 -2.93
N VAL A 177 -4.77 -13.90 -1.61
CA VAL A 177 -3.69 -13.52 -0.70
C VAL A 177 -3.45 -14.67 0.25
N THR A 178 -2.22 -15.14 0.31
CA THR A 178 -1.79 -16.17 1.25
C THR A 178 -0.70 -15.62 2.17
N SER A 179 -0.71 -16.06 3.43
CA SER A 179 0.35 -15.71 4.36
C SER A 179 1.66 -16.41 3.97
N ARG A 180 2.76 -15.72 4.23
CA ARG A 180 4.10 -16.24 4.00
C ARG A 180 4.83 -16.38 5.34
N SER A 181 5.48 -17.49 5.53
CA SER A 181 6.43 -17.71 6.63
C SER A 181 7.73 -16.94 6.44
#